data_84b311ce7a48a0dc1f3bae0d91a85865
#
_entry.id   84b311ce7a48a0dc1f3bae0d91a85865
#
_cell.length_a   1.000
_cell.length_b   1.000
_cell.length_c   1.000
_cell.angle_alpha   90.00
_cell.angle_beta   90.00
_cell.angle_gamma   90.00
#
_symmetry.space_group_name_H-M   'P 1'
#
loop_
_entity.id
_entity.type
_entity.pdbx_description
1 polymer ?
#
loop_
_entity_poly.entity_id
_entity_poly.type
_entity_poly.pdbx_seq_one_letter_code
_entity_poly.pdbx_strand_id
1 'polypeptide(L)'
;MTGETYLPFSERARDFQYRGVLRHILKKDGTRTKNQFQTTGTITSVTAPTMFFPLANGSPLITEREISFWRRPISEIIAFINGARTLNELRKYGDSKTWASWWGRWVTEEKCNRFGLEAGDLGPGSYGAGYHHNGFNQWEHLVRQIRDRPWLRTHRVTPWVPCYCLQHNGLQRQVVVAPCHGDVQVTILEDRMYLRMDQRSGDVPIGIPSNMIQYAALLLMLAQVTGYKPFMFIHSI
;
A
#
# COMPACT_ATOMS: atom_id res chain seq x y z
N MET A 1 1.22 26.09 -10.44
CA MET A 1 0.14 25.45 -9.67
C MET A 1 -0.38 26.47 -8.70
N THR A 2 -1.49 27.07 -9.02
CA THR A 2 -2.14 28.09 -8.20
C THR A 2 -3.19 27.40 -7.35
N GLY A 3 -3.06 27.54 -6.03
CA GLY A 3 -4.19 27.46 -5.14
C GLY A 3 -4.41 26.12 -4.47
N GLU A 4 -4.23 26.18 -3.23
CA GLU A 4 -4.95 25.60 -2.11
C GLU A 4 -5.40 24.15 -2.25
N THR A 5 -4.41 23.27 -2.30
CA THR A 5 -4.68 21.84 -2.10
C THR A 5 -5.03 21.56 -0.63
N TYR A 6 -4.60 22.41 0.29
CA TYR A 6 -4.74 22.20 1.73
C TYR A 6 -5.44 23.36 2.42
N LEU A 7 -6.34 23.03 3.34
CA LEU A 7 -6.89 23.99 4.28
C LEU A 7 -5.78 24.54 5.20
N PRO A 8 -5.87 25.80 5.65
CA PRO A 8 -5.05 26.30 6.74
C PRO A 8 -5.08 25.35 7.94
N PHE A 9 -3.98 25.22 8.66
CA PHE A 9 -3.89 24.26 9.78
C PHE A 9 -5.01 24.46 10.82
N SER A 10 -5.40 25.72 11.08
CA SER A 10 -6.48 26.09 11.99
C SER A 10 -7.87 25.61 11.55
N GLU A 11 -8.06 25.33 10.24
CA GLU A 11 -9.33 24.90 9.67
C GLU A 11 -9.42 23.39 9.46
N ARG A 12 -8.32 22.67 9.72
CA ARG A 12 -8.27 21.21 9.55
C ARG A 12 -9.02 20.51 10.66
N ALA A 13 -9.91 19.61 10.29
CA ALA A 13 -10.64 18.77 11.22
C ALA A 13 -9.80 17.55 11.65
N ARG A 14 -9.97 17.13 12.90
CA ARG A 14 -9.41 15.87 13.37
C ARG A 14 -10.07 14.69 12.66
N ASP A 15 -9.25 13.73 12.20
CA ASP A 15 -9.76 12.51 11.57
C ASP A 15 -9.78 11.36 12.59
N PHE A 16 -10.92 10.71 12.70
CA PHE A 16 -11.13 9.59 13.62
C PHE A 16 -11.46 8.27 12.91
N GLN A 17 -11.34 8.20 11.59
CA GLN A 17 -11.72 7.02 10.82
C GLN A 17 -10.85 5.81 11.20
N TYR A 18 -9.54 5.98 11.34
CA TYR A 18 -8.66 4.91 11.81
C TYR A 18 -9.04 4.40 13.22
N ARG A 19 -9.39 5.31 14.14
CA ARG A 19 -9.94 4.94 15.45
C ARG A 19 -11.25 4.17 15.31
N GLY A 20 -12.08 4.53 14.34
CA GLY A 20 -13.32 3.83 14.01
C GLY A 20 -13.05 2.37 13.63
N VAL A 21 -12.05 2.11 12.80
CA VAL A 21 -11.62 0.75 12.42
C VAL A 21 -11.16 -0.05 13.65
N LEU A 22 -10.31 0.54 14.50
CA LEU A 22 -9.87 -0.11 15.74
C LEU A 22 -11.05 -0.49 16.65
N ARG A 23 -12.00 0.42 16.84
CA ARG A 23 -13.21 0.17 17.65
C ARG A 23 -14.11 -0.89 17.04
N HIS A 24 -14.25 -0.88 15.70
CA HIS A 24 -15.04 -1.87 14.99
C HIS A 24 -14.49 -3.29 15.25
N ILE A 25 -13.18 -3.50 15.05
CA ILE A 25 -12.53 -4.78 15.28
C ILE A 25 -12.67 -5.25 16.74
N LEU A 26 -12.49 -4.33 17.70
CA LEU A 26 -12.49 -4.69 19.12
C LEU A 26 -13.89 -4.93 19.71
N LYS A 27 -14.91 -4.26 19.18
CA LYS A 27 -16.24 -4.23 19.81
C LYS A 27 -17.35 -4.93 19.04
N LYS A 28 -17.28 -4.97 17.71
CA LYS A 28 -18.42 -5.37 16.88
C LYS A 28 -18.21 -6.66 16.12
N ASP A 29 -17.05 -6.88 15.55
CA ASP A 29 -16.88 -7.87 14.50
C ASP A 29 -15.58 -8.67 14.59
N GLY A 30 -14.78 -8.39 15.59
CA GLY A 30 -13.50 -9.10 15.76
C GLY A 30 -13.69 -10.52 16.29
N THR A 31 -13.35 -11.51 15.48
CA THR A 31 -13.26 -12.89 15.90
C THR A 31 -11.82 -13.21 16.32
N ARG A 32 -11.67 -13.77 17.50
CA ARG A 32 -10.35 -14.21 17.96
C ARG A 32 -9.97 -15.51 17.24
N THR A 33 -8.94 -15.42 16.41
CA THR A 33 -8.47 -16.55 15.60
C THR A 33 -7.03 -16.92 15.96
N LYS A 34 -6.70 -18.21 15.81
CA LYS A 34 -5.31 -18.67 15.76
C LYS A 34 -4.98 -18.95 14.31
N ASN A 35 -3.90 -18.41 13.80
CA ASN A 35 -3.39 -18.79 12.50
C ASN A 35 -1.94 -19.31 12.63
N GLN A 36 -1.51 -20.10 11.67
CA GLN A 36 -0.20 -20.76 11.68
C GLN A 36 1.00 -19.79 11.61
N PHE A 37 0.77 -18.52 11.33
CA PHE A 37 1.82 -17.50 11.21
C PHE A 37 1.99 -16.68 12.49
N GLN A 38 1.14 -16.88 13.48
CA GLN A 38 1.13 -16.10 14.72
C GLN A 38 1.09 -17.02 15.93
N THR A 39 2.02 -16.81 16.85
CA THR A 39 2.13 -17.58 18.09
C THR A 39 1.01 -17.25 19.09
N THR A 40 0.46 -16.05 19.00
CA THR A 40 -0.66 -15.56 19.83
C THR A 40 -1.89 -15.35 18.97
N GLY A 41 -3.07 -15.61 19.55
CA GLY A 41 -4.32 -15.38 18.85
C GLY A 41 -4.48 -13.91 18.43
N THR A 42 -5.00 -13.69 17.24
CA THR A 42 -5.35 -12.37 16.72
C THR A 42 -6.85 -12.16 16.75
N ILE A 43 -7.26 -10.90 16.84
CA ILE A 43 -8.64 -10.50 16.57
C ILE A 43 -8.69 -10.11 15.10
N THR A 44 -9.51 -10.82 14.34
CA THR A 44 -9.65 -10.62 12.90
C THR A 44 -11.07 -10.13 12.57
N SER A 45 -11.19 -9.15 11.73
CA SER A 45 -12.45 -8.70 11.14
C SER A 45 -12.35 -8.73 9.63
N VAL A 46 -13.47 -9.00 8.95
CA VAL A 46 -13.59 -9.00 7.49
C VAL A 46 -14.51 -7.89 6.99
N THR A 47 -15.06 -7.07 7.89
CA THR A 47 -16.03 -6.02 7.59
C THR A 47 -15.56 -4.64 8.03
N ALA A 48 -14.26 -4.38 7.96
CA ALA A 48 -13.70 -3.08 8.30
C ALA A 48 -14.31 -1.98 7.41
N PRO A 49 -14.70 -0.84 7.98
CA PRO A 49 -15.27 0.25 7.20
C PRO A 49 -14.22 0.87 6.26
N THR A 50 -14.66 1.24 5.05
CA THR A 50 -13.83 2.04 4.13
C THR A 50 -13.58 3.43 4.72
N MET A 51 -12.35 3.90 4.64
CA MET A 51 -11.92 5.22 5.10
C MET A 51 -11.79 6.19 3.91
N PHE A 52 -12.19 7.44 4.11
CA PHE A 52 -12.18 8.50 3.10
C PHE A 52 -11.38 9.70 3.62
N PHE A 53 -10.25 10.00 2.99
CA PHE A 53 -9.34 11.06 3.40
C PHE A 53 -9.30 12.19 2.38
N PRO A 54 -10.06 13.29 2.58
CA PRO A 54 -9.93 14.50 1.77
C PRO A 54 -8.53 15.11 1.95
N LEU A 55 -7.77 15.25 0.86
CA LEU A 55 -6.39 15.77 0.95
C LEU A 55 -6.35 17.24 1.35
N ALA A 56 -7.44 18.00 1.15
CA ALA A 56 -7.57 19.35 1.65
C ALA A 56 -7.39 19.43 3.19
N ASN A 57 -7.78 18.38 3.91
CA ASN A 57 -7.58 18.28 5.37
C ASN A 57 -6.15 17.89 5.77
N GLY A 58 -5.23 17.77 4.82
CA GLY A 58 -3.88 17.27 5.00
C GLY A 58 -3.74 15.78 4.73
N SER A 59 -2.57 15.22 5.03
CA SER A 59 -2.35 13.77 4.98
C SER A 59 -3.29 13.05 5.96
N PRO A 60 -3.64 11.78 5.74
CA PRO A 60 -4.42 11.01 6.70
C PRO A 60 -3.85 11.14 8.09
N LEU A 61 -4.59 11.81 8.98
CA LEU A 61 -4.12 12.09 10.33
C LEU A 61 -4.48 10.94 11.26
N ILE A 62 -3.45 10.32 11.80
CA ILE A 62 -3.60 9.37 12.88
C ILE A 62 -3.54 10.16 14.17
N THR A 63 -4.69 10.30 14.84
CA THR A 63 -4.80 11.09 16.07
C THR A 63 -4.44 10.28 17.32
N GLU A 64 -4.31 8.95 17.18
CA GLU A 64 -4.06 8.02 18.28
C GLU A 64 -2.61 7.93 18.69
N ARG A 65 -1.71 8.28 17.79
CA ARG A 65 -0.26 8.28 18.04
C ARG A 65 0.48 9.12 17.00
N GLU A 66 1.66 9.58 17.38
CA GLU A 66 2.60 10.21 16.44
C GLU A 66 3.27 9.17 15.53
N ILE A 67 3.39 9.50 14.25
CA ILE A 67 4.11 8.71 13.25
C ILE A 67 5.36 9.47 12.82
N SER A 68 6.43 9.36 13.59
CA SER A 68 7.71 10.03 13.31
C SER A 68 8.46 9.43 12.11
N PHE A 69 8.19 8.19 11.75
CA PHE A 69 8.88 7.45 10.69
C PHE A 69 8.21 7.55 9.30
N TRP A 70 7.41 8.56 9.05
CA TRP A 70 6.60 8.74 7.84
C TRP A 70 7.38 8.66 6.51
N ARG A 71 8.69 8.98 6.52
CA ARG A 71 9.55 8.85 5.32
C ARG A 71 9.74 7.41 4.87
N ARG A 72 9.76 6.45 5.79
CA ARG A 72 10.01 5.04 5.50
C ARG A 72 8.90 4.40 4.64
N PRO A 73 7.62 4.54 4.96
CA PRO A 73 6.54 4.10 4.08
C PRO A 73 6.60 4.73 2.69
N ILE A 74 6.94 6.02 2.59
CA ILE A 74 7.07 6.69 1.30
C ILE A 74 8.25 6.12 0.49
N SER A 75 9.39 5.86 1.13
CA SER A 75 10.53 5.21 0.47
C SER A 75 10.18 3.81 -0.03
N GLU A 76 9.38 3.07 0.71
CA GLU A 76 8.93 1.73 0.34
C GLU A 76 8.04 1.75 -0.92
N ILE A 77 7.03 2.61 -0.97
CA ILE A 77 6.18 2.69 -2.16
C ILE A 77 6.97 3.16 -3.39
N ILE A 78 7.92 4.07 -3.22
CA ILE A 78 8.81 4.50 -4.31
C ILE A 78 9.65 3.31 -4.80
N ALA A 79 10.20 2.50 -3.90
CA ALA A 79 10.95 1.31 -4.28
C ALA A 79 10.09 0.33 -5.10
N PHE A 80 8.85 0.07 -4.67
CA PHE A 80 7.92 -0.82 -5.37
C PHE A 80 7.51 -0.28 -6.75
N ILE A 81 7.24 1.01 -6.86
CA ILE A 81 6.94 1.68 -8.15
C ILE A 81 8.10 1.49 -9.14
N ASN A 82 9.33 1.48 -8.65
CA ASN A 82 10.53 1.28 -9.45
C ASN A 82 10.92 -0.21 -9.63
N GLY A 83 10.05 -1.13 -9.27
CA GLY A 83 10.23 -2.56 -9.52
C GLY A 83 11.15 -3.28 -8.54
N ALA A 84 11.51 -2.69 -7.41
CA ALA A 84 12.40 -3.33 -6.44
C ALA A 84 11.81 -4.67 -5.95
N ARG A 85 12.59 -5.73 -6.14
CA ARG A 85 12.23 -7.11 -5.82
C ARG A 85 13.12 -7.70 -4.73
N THR A 86 14.39 -7.28 -4.67
CA THR A 86 15.35 -7.81 -3.71
C THR A 86 15.65 -6.84 -2.58
N LEU A 87 16.13 -7.36 -1.44
CA LEU A 87 16.56 -6.52 -0.32
C LEU A 87 17.66 -5.52 -0.73
N ASN A 88 18.55 -5.91 -1.67
CA ASN A 88 19.59 -5.03 -2.19
C ASN A 88 19.02 -3.89 -3.03
N GLU A 89 17.98 -4.15 -3.81
CA GLU A 89 17.28 -3.10 -4.57
C GLU A 89 16.53 -2.15 -3.66
N LEU A 90 15.84 -2.64 -2.62
CA LEU A 90 15.19 -1.82 -1.61
C LEU A 90 16.16 -0.84 -0.93
N ARG A 91 17.39 -1.27 -0.66
CA ARG A 91 18.43 -0.44 -0.03
C ARG A 91 18.79 0.83 -0.81
N LYS A 92 18.50 0.88 -2.11
CA LYS A 92 18.70 2.09 -2.92
C LYS A 92 17.74 3.22 -2.58
N TYR A 93 16.61 2.93 -1.91
CA TYR A 93 15.52 3.87 -1.64
C TYR A 93 15.41 4.30 -0.18
N GLY A 94 16.20 3.75 0.72
CA GLY A 94 16.12 4.10 2.15
C GLY A 94 17.26 3.51 2.97
N ASP A 95 17.23 3.71 4.27
CA ASP A 95 18.28 3.24 5.15
C ASP A 95 18.26 1.71 5.34
N SER A 96 19.45 1.11 5.41
CA SER A 96 19.62 -0.33 5.53
C SER A 96 19.00 -0.92 6.80
N LYS A 97 18.93 -0.17 7.89
CA LYS A 97 18.33 -0.64 9.16
C LYS A 97 16.82 -0.80 9.01
N THR A 98 16.17 0.12 8.30
CA THR A 98 14.74 0.02 7.99
C THR A 98 14.44 -1.24 7.20
N TRP A 99 15.18 -1.48 6.11
CA TRP A 99 14.93 -2.65 5.27
C TRP A 99 15.26 -3.97 5.96
N ALA A 100 16.31 -4.00 6.78
CA ALA A 100 16.62 -5.16 7.61
C ALA A 100 15.49 -5.48 8.60
N SER A 101 14.88 -4.47 9.23
CA SER A 101 13.80 -4.68 10.20
C SER A 101 12.45 -5.01 9.54
N TRP A 102 12.14 -4.41 8.38
CA TRP A 102 10.85 -4.60 7.72
C TRP A 102 10.82 -5.84 6.82
N TRP A 103 11.83 -6.01 5.98
CA TRP A 103 11.87 -7.06 4.97
C TRP A 103 12.92 -8.14 5.23
N GLY A 104 14.08 -7.80 5.85
CA GLY A 104 15.16 -8.76 6.05
C GLY A 104 14.73 -10.02 6.78
N ARG A 105 13.84 -9.92 7.76
CA ARG A 105 13.29 -11.07 8.49
C ARG A 105 12.45 -12.03 7.64
N TRP A 106 11.97 -11.58 6.49
CA TRP A 106 11.15 -12.38 5.58
C TRP A 106 11.95 -13.06 4.48
N VAL A 107 13.13 -12.52 4.16
CA VAL A 107 13.98 -12.96 3.05
C VAL A 107 15.27 -13.65 3.52
N THR A 108 15.21 -14.32 4.67
CA THR A 108 16.28 -15.21 5.12
C THR A 108 16.39 -16.42 4.20
N GLU A 109 17.56 -17.03 4.12
CA GLU A 109 17.82 -18.23 3.30
C GLU A 109 16.75 -19.31 3.55
N GLU A 110 16.51 -19.66 4.82
CA GLU A 110 15.51 -20.65 5.20
C GLU A 110 14.11 -20.34 4.63
N LYS A 111 13.69 -19.09 4.70
CA LYS A 111 12.34 -18.69 4.25
C LYS A 111 12.23 -18.61 2.73
N CYS A 112 13.26 -18.09 2.08
CA CYS A 112 13.32 -18.00 0.62
C CYS A 112 13.33 -19.40 -0.01
N ASN A 113 14.14 -20.33 0.51
CA ASN A 113 14.24 -21.69 0.03
C ASN A 113 12.90 -22.44 0.03
N ARG A 114 11.99 -22.12 0.96
CA ARG A 114 10.63 -22.69 0.98
C ARG A 114 9.80 -22.36 -0.27
N PHE A 115 10.16 -21.31 -0.97
CA PHE A 115 9.47 -20.82 -2.17
C PHE A 115 10.33 -20.93 -3.44
N GLY A 116 11.47 -21.61 -3.36
CA GLY A 116 12.39 -21.75 -4.48
C GLY A 116 13.09 -20.43 -4.85
N LEU A 117 13.33 -19.56 -3.87
CA LEU A 117 13.94 -18.23 -4.04
C LEU A 117 15.31 -18.18 -3.38
N GLU A 118 16.20 -17.34 -3.90
CA GLU A 118 17.48 -17.04 -3.27
C GLU A 118 17.31 -16.14 -2.03
N ALA A 119 18.23 -16.22 -1.10
CA ALA A 119 18.25 -15.35 0.08
C ALA A 119 18.25 -13.86 -0.34
N GLY A 120 17.39 -13.09 0.25
CA GLY A 120 17.22 -11.67 -0.09
C GLY A 120 16.23 -11.38 -1.21
N ASP A 121 15.69 -12.39 -1.90
CA ASP A 121 14.67 -12.23 -2.95
C ASP A 121 13.25 -12.29 -2.37
N LEU A 122 12.44 -11.28 -2.64
CA LEU A 122 11.03 -11.27 -2.26
C LEU A 122 10.16 -12.15 -3.18
N GLY A 123 10.65 -12.48 -4.36
CA GLY A 123 9.99 -13.31 -5.37
C GLY A 123 9.27 -12.54 -6.48
N PRO A 124 8.99 -13.23 -7.61
CA PRO A 124 8.29 -12.64 -8.75
C PRO A 124 6.85 -12.20 -8.45
N GLY A 125 6.24 -12.74 -7.41
CA GLY A 125 4.92 -12.32 -6.90
C GLY A 125 4.96 -11.14 -5.93
N SER A 126 6.11 -10.51 -5.69
CA SER A 126 6.23 -9.36 -4.79
C SER A 126 5.71 -8.06 -5.41
N TYR A 127 5.55 -7.03 -4.58
CA TYR A 127 4.98 -5.73 -4.99
C TYR A 127 5.67 -5.13 -6.22
N GLY A 128 6.98 -4.91 -6.15
CA GLY A 128 7.73 -4.31 -7.24
C GLY A 128 7.75 -5.17 -8.50
N ALA A 129 7.98 -6.47 -8.36
CA ALA A 129 7.96 -7.40 -9.48
C ALA A 129 6.56 -7.52 -10.10
N GLY A 130 5.49 -7.51 -9.30
CA GLY A 130 4.11 -7.54 -9.77
C GLY A 130 3.74 -6.29 -10.57
N TYR A 131 4.16 -5.10 -10.13
CA TYR A 131 3.96 -3.86 -10.87
C TYR A 131 4.75 -3.80 -12.20
N HIS A 132 5.78 -4.61 -12.36
CA HIS A 132 6.62 -4.72 -13.56
C HIS A 132 6.52 -6.10 -14.22
N HIS A 133 5.38 -6.77 -14.04
CA HIS A 133 5.19 -8.15 -14.54
C HIS A 133 5.41 -8.24 -16.07
N ASN A 134 6.23 -9.20 -16.49
CA ASN A 134 6.61 -9.44 -17.89
C ASN A 134 7.18 -8.20 -18.60
N GLY A 135 7.92 -7.36 -17.88
CA GLY A 135 8.52 -6.14 -18.44
C GLY A 135 7.53 -4.98 -18.68
N PHE A 136 6.26 -5.15 -18.32
CA PHE A 136 5.25 -4.11 -18.42
C PHE A 136 5.22 -3.25 -17.15
N ASN A 137 5.70 -2.02 -17.23
CA ASN A 137 5.65 -1.07 -16.12
C ASN A 137 4.24 -0.45 -15.99
N GLN A 138 3.42 -1.00 -15.10
CA GLN A 138 2.04 -0.57 -14.91
C GLN A 138 1.94 0.92 -14.53
N TRP A 139 2.88 1.46 -13.75
CA TRP A 139 2.86 2.85 -13.28
C TRP A 139 3.17 3.85 -14.41
N GLU A 140 4.14 3.53 -15.25
CA GLU A 140 4.46 4.35 -16.41
C GLU A 140 3.26 4.44 -17.37
N HIS A 141 2.67 3.29 -17.68
CA HIS A 141 1.49 3.22 -18.55
C HIS A 141 0.27 3.87 -17.92
N LEU A 142 0.06 3.77 -16.61
CA LEU A 142 -1.00 4.47 -15.89
C LEU A 142 -0.86 6.00 -16.03
N VAL A 143 0.34 6.55 -15.82
CA VAL A 143 0.59 7.99 -15.94
C VAL A 143 0.31 8.46 -17.38
N ARG A 144 0.78 7.72 -18.39
CA ARG A 144 0.49 8.02 -19.80
C ARG A 144 -1.01 7.98 -20.07
N GLN A 145 -1.71 6.94 -19.64
CA GLN A 145 -3.15 6.79 -19.85
C GLN A 145 -3.95 7.92 -19.17
N ILE A 146 -3.58 8.33 -17.95
CA ILE A 146 -4.23 9.45 -17.26
C ILE A 146 -4.05 10.77 -18.05
N ARG A 147 -2.86 11.01 -18.61
CA ARG A 147 -2.59 12.23 -19.39
C ARG A 147 -3.35 12.25 -20.72
N ASP A 148 -3.37 11.10 -21.41
CA ASP A 148 -3.91 11.01 -22.76
C ASP A 148 -5.44 10.80 -22.76
N ARG A 149 -5.96 10.07 -21.77
CA ARG A 149 -7.36 9.62 -21.71
C ARG A 149 -7.92 9.66 -20.29
N PRO A 150 -7.98 10.82 -19.63
CA PRO A 150 -8.36 10.94 -18.22
C PRO A 150 -9.79 10.44 -17.91
N TRP A 151 -10.68 10.38 -18.88
CA TRP A 151 -12.07 9.96 -18.74
C TRP A 151 -12.24 8.43 -18.65
N LEU A 152 -11.20 7.65 -18.88
CA LEU A 152 -11.29 6.20 -18.80
C LEU A 152 -11.48 5.73 -17.35
N ARG A 153 -12.18 4.62 -17.20
CA ARG A 153 -12.40 3.93 -15.92
C ARG A 153 -11.47 2.76 -15.68
N THR A 154 -10.47 2.61 -16.54
CA THR A 154 -9.47 1.54 -16.54
C THR A 154 -8.12 2.00 -15.97
N HIS A 155 -8.06 3.13 -15.25
CA HIS A 155 -6.87 3.59 -14.53
C HIS A 155 -6.66 2.72 -13.30
N ARG A 156 -6.18 1.49 -13.52
CA ARG A 156 -5.97 0.51 -12.46
C ARG A 156 -4.62 -0.16 -12.58
N VAL A 157 -3.96 -0.38 -11.45
CA VAL A 157 -2.72 -1.14 -11.30
C VAL A 157 -2.84 -2.10 -10.13
N THR A 158 -2.18 -3.25 -10.23
CA THR A 158 -2.17 -4.27 -9.18
C THR A 158 -0.83 -4.98 -9.10
N PRO A 159 -0.27 -5.21 -7.91
CA PRO A 159 0.90 -6.07 -7.76
C PRO A 159 0.52 -7.55 -7.70
N TRP A 160 -0.77 -7.88 -7.65
CA TRP A 160 -1.23 -9.24 -7.49
C TRP A 160 -1.12 -10.04 -8.79
N VAL A 161 -0.17 -10.97 -8.85
CA VAL A 161 0.02 -11.89 -9.97
C VAL A 161 -0.41 -13.28 -9.50
N PRO A 162 -1.59 -13.78 -9.92
CA PRO A 162 -2.17 -15.00 -9.37
C PRO A 162 -1.25 -16.22 -9.43
N CYS A 163 -0.56 -16.44 -10.54
CA CYS A 163 0.32 -17.61 -10.73
C CYS A 163 1.52 -17.64 -9.75
N TYR A 164 1.89 -16.50 -9.17
CA TYR A 164 2.95 -16.42 -8.18
C TYR A 164 2.45 -16.29 -6.74
N CYS A 165 1.20 -15.89 -6.55
CA CYS A 165 0.64 -15.62 -5.22
C CYS A 165 -0.21 -16.76 -4.66
N LEU A 166 -0.90 -17.52 -5.53
CA LEU A 166 -1.73 -18.64 -5.12
C LEU A 166 -0.88 -19.87 -4.79
N GLN A 167 -1.36 -20.67 -3.83
CA GLN A 167 -0.76 -21.97 -3.52
C GLN A 167 -1.84 -22.98 -3.13
N HIS A 168 -1.63 -24.22 -3.49
CA HIS A 168 -2.45 -25.37 -3.09
C HIS A 168 -1.62 -26.65 -3.23
N ASN A 169 -2.19 -27.83 -3.00
CA ASN A 169 -1.49 -29.08 -3.24
C ASN A 169 -1.08 -29.18 -4.71
N GLY A 170 0.23 -29.29 -4.97
CA GLY A 170 0.81 -29.32 -6.30
C GLY A 170 1.18 -27.95 -6.90
N LEU A 171 0.86 -26.84 -6.22
CA LEU A 171 1.29 -25.50 -6.64
C LEU A 171 1.88 -24.74 -5.47
N GLN A 172 3.16 -24.44 -5.52
CA GLN A 172 3.86 -23.59 -4.56
C GLN A 172 3.86 -22.13 -5.05
N ARG A 173 3.50 -21.19 -4.17
CA ARG A 173 3.66 -19.77 -4.46
C ARG A 173 5.15 -19.41 -4.61
N GLN A 174 5.43 -18.36 -5.38
CA GLN A 174 6.78 -17.84 -5.62
C GLN A 174 6.92 -16.41 -5.09
N VAL A 175 6.63 -16.26 -3.81
CA VAL A 175 6.72 -14.98 -3.10
C VAL A 175 6.79 -15.24 -1.59
N VAL A 176 7.69 -14.54 -0.91
CA VAL A 176 7.80 -14.68 0.56
C VAL A 176 6.61 -14.09 1.29
N VAL A 177 6.14 -12.93 0.84
CA VAL A 177 4.92 -12.25 1.34
C VAL A 177 4.12 -11.79 0.14
N ALA A 178 3.01 -12.45 -0.13
CA ALA A 178 2.09 -12.06 -1.21
C ALA A 178 1.50 -10.66 -0.92
N PRO A 179 1.34 -9.79 -1.93
CA PRO A 179 0.86 -8.43 -1.74
C PRO A 179 -0.43 -8.35 -0.94
N CYS A 180 -0.42 -7.59 0.15
CA CYS A 180 -1.58 -7.37 1.01
C CYS A 180 -2.38 -6.13 0.61
N HIS A 181 -1.73 -5.16 -0.02
CA HIS A 181 -2.24 -3.87 -0.46
C HIS A 181 -1.71 -3.56 -1.86
N GLY A 182 -2.11 -2.43 -2.44
CA GLY A 182 -1.54 -1.96 -3.71
C GLY A 182 -2.41 -2.22 -4.94
N ASP A 183 -3.60 -2.74 -4.76
CA ASP A 183 -4.64 -2.67 -5.77
C ASP A 183 -5.15 -1.23 -5.81
N VAL A 184 -4.77 -0.48 -6.85
CA VAL A 184 -5.03 0.94 -6.95
C VAL A 184 -5.90 1.24 -8.15
N GLN A 185 -6.96 2.02 -7.93
CA GLN A 185 -7.76 2.61 -8.97
C GLN A 185 -7.72 4.14 -8.86
N VAL A 186 -7.41 4.81 -9.97
CA VAL A 186 -7.49 6.26 -10.08
C VAL A 186 -8.73 6.67 -10.85
N THR A 187 -9.40 7.72 -10.40
CA THR A 187 -10.54 8.32 -11.11
C THR A 187 -10.29 9.81 -11.23
N ILE A 188 -10.49 10.34 -12.43
CA ILE A 188 -10.44 11.78 -12.70
C ILE A 188 -11.85 12.28 -12.88
N LEU A 189 -12.24 13.27 -12.08
CA LEU A 189 -13.50 14.00 -12.22
C LEU A 189 -13.17 15.49 -12.28
N GLU A 190 -13.46 16.11 -13.41
CA GLU A 190 -13.05 17.49 -13.72
C GLU A 190 -11.51 17.61 -13.63
N ASP A 191 -11.00 18.44 -12.73
CA ASP A 191 -9.57 18.63 -12.48
C ASP A 191 -9.07 17.87 -11.22
N ARG A 192 -9.92 17.01 -10.61
CA ARG A 192 -9.68 16.34 -9.34
C ARG A 192 -9.32 14.88 -9.53
N MET A 193 -8.28 14.47 -8.81
CA MET A 193 -7.84 13.07 -8.77
C MET A 193 -8.28 12.39 -7.49
N TYR A 194 -8.94 11.25 -7.64
CA TYR A 194 -9.31 10.33 -6.58
C TYR A 194 -8.43 9.08 -6.70
N LEU A 195 -7.89 8.61 -5.60
CA LEU A 195 -7.16 7.34 -5.54
C LEU A 195 -7.84 6.42 -4.54
N ARG A 196 -8.30 5.28 -5.01
CA ARG A 196 -8.77 4.17 -4.18
C ARG A 196 -7.68 3.11 -4.10
N MET A 197 -7.40 2.64 -2.90
CA MET A 197 -6.54 1.48 -2.65
C MET A 197 -7.35 0.42 -1.91
N ASP A 198 -7.44 -0.76 -2.52
CA ASP A 198 -8.05 -1.93 -1.91
C ASP A 198 -6.97 -2.78 -1.26
N GLN A 199 -7.18 -3.15 -0.01
CA GLN A 199 -6.27 -3.91 0.82
C GLN A 199 -6.94 -5.18 1.33
N ARG A 200 -6.48 -6.34 0.86
CA ARG A 200 -7.05 -7.64 1.22
C ARG A 200 -6.72 -8.11 2.64
N SER A 201 -5.71 -7.53 3.26
CA SER A 201 -5.25 -7.91 4.61
C SER A 201 -4.39 -6.79 5.19
N GLY A 202 -4.49 -6.54 6.48
CA GLY A 202 -3.69 -5.52 7.16
C GLY A 202 -3.55 -5.78 8.65
N ASP A 203 -2.34 -5.55 9.16
CA ASP A 203 -2.09 -5.37 10.58
C ASP A 203 -2.54 -3.95 10.95
N VAL A 204 -3.69 -3.84 11.60
CA VAL A 204 -4.32 -2.53 11.84
C VAL A 204 -3.46 -1.62 12.74
N PRO A 205 -2.85 -2.11 13.83
CA PRO A 205 -1.99 -1.28 14.66
C PRO A 205 -0.70 -0.80 14.00
N ILE A 206 -0.10 -1.56 13.10
CA ILE A 206 1.26 -1.33 12.58
C ILE A 206 1.27 -1.03 11.09
N GLY A 207 0.69 -1.92 10.27
CA GLY A 207 0.73 -1.85 8.82
C GLY A 207 -0.17 -0.76 8.24
N ILE A 208 -1.42 -0.69 8.69
CA ILE A 208 -2.42 0.24 8.15
C ILE A 208 -1.96 1.71 8.21
N PRO A 209 -1.41 2.23 9.34
CA PRO A 209 -0.89 3.60 9.37
C PRO A 209 0.21 3.87 8.33
N SER A 210 1.10 2.90 8.10
CA SER A 210 2.12 3.01 7.06
C SER A 210 1.50 3.03 5.66
N ASN A 211 0.52 2.17 5.40
CA ASN A 211 -0.17 2.12 4.11
C ASN A 211 -0.99 3.39 3.84
N MET A 212 -1.64 3.97 4.85
CA MET A 212 -2.31 5.27 4.72
C MET A 212 -1.35 6.36 4.25
N ILE A 213 -0.15 6.44 4.82
CA ILE A 213 0.90 7.39 4.42
C ILE A 213 1.37 7.11 2.99
N GLN A 214 1.63 5.85 2.65
CA GLN A 214 2.09 5.44 1.32
C GLN A 214 1.16 5.91 0.21
N TYR A 215 -0.13 5.62 0.33
CA TYR A 215 -1.07 5.87 -0.76
C TYR A 215 -1.59 7.31 -0.80
N ALA A 216 -1.58 8.02 0.33
CA ALA A 216 -1.77 9.47 0.31
C ALA A 216 -0.60 10.17 -0.40
N ALA A 217 0.64 9.79 -0.11
CA ALA A 217 1.81 10.30 -0.82
C ALA A 217 1.80 9.93 -2.31
N LEU A 218 1.37 8.70 -2.64
CA LEU A 218 1.22 8.26 -4.03
C LEU A 218 0.21 9.11 -4.79
N LEU A 219 -0.94 9.43 -4.20
CA LEU A 219 -1.93 10.33 -4.79
C LEU A 219 -1.31 11.70 -5.10
N LEU A 220 -0.53 12.26 -4.16
CA LEU A 220 0.16 13.53 -4.36
C LEU A 220 1.17 13.46 -5.52
N MET A 221 1.96 12.39 -5.58
CA MET A 221 2.95 12.19 -6.65
C MET A 221 2.28 12.03 -8.01
N LEU A 222 1.24 11.21 -8.12
CA LEU A 222 0.49 11.02 -9.37
C LEU A 222 -0.16 12.31 -9.83
N ALA A 223 -0.82 13.04 -8.93
CA ALA A 223 -1.42 14.33 -9.23
C ALA A 223 -0.40 15.33 -9.74
N GLN A 224 0.78 15.40 -9.10
CA GLN A 224 1.88 16.27 -9.49
C GLN A 224 2.37 15.98 -10.92
N VAL A 225 2.62 14.72 -11.27
CA VAL A 225 3.17 14.34 -12.57
C VAL A 225 2.12 14.35 -13.69
N THR A 226 0.84 14.30 -13.38
CA THR A 226 -0.25 14.31 -14.37
C THR A 226 -0.95 15.66 -14.50
N GLY A 227 -0.68 16.61 -13.59
CA GLY A 227 -1.24 17.96 -13.63
C GLY A 227 -2.64 18.10 -13.01
N TYR A 228 -3.15 17.06 -12.33
CA TYR A 228 -4.44 17.10 -11.66
C TYR A 228 -4.30 17.54 -10.20
N LYS A 229 -5.43 17.94 -9.59
CA LYS A 229 -5.49 18.26 -8.15
C LYS A 229 -5.71 16.99 -7.34
N PRO A 230 -4.86 16.66 -6.37
CA PRO A 230 -5.10 15.54 -5.47
C PRO A 230 -6.32 15.87 -4.59
N PHE A 231 -7.34 15.02 -4.59
CA PHE A 231 -8.60 15.34 -3.93
C PHE A 231 -8.94 14.38 -2.79
N MET A 232 -9.03 13.10 -3.08
CA MET A 232 -9.50 12.11 -2.10
C MET A 232 -8.69 10.84 -2.16
N PHE A 233 -8.14 10.41 -1.03
CA PHE A 233 -7.65 9.05 -0.84
C PHE A 233 -8.73 8.19 -0.19
N ILE A 234 -9.04 7.04 -0.81
CA ILE A 234 -10.04 6.07 -0.34
C ILE A 234 -9.31 4.79 0.01
N HIS A 235 -9.42 4.34 1.24
CA HIS A 235 -8.78 3.13 1.73
C HIS A 235 -9.81 2.10 2.15
N SER A 236 -9.93 1.03 1.38
CA SER A 236 -10.77 -0.14 1.68
C SER A 236 -9.91 -1.29 2.22
N ILE A 237 -10.37 -1.96 3.29
CA ILE A 237 -9.68 -3.07 3.94
C ILE A 237 -10.62 -4.27 3.99
#